data_14f44b599652f2462aa25c3db954f75f
#
_entry.id   14f44b599652f2462aa25c3db954f75f
#
_cell.length_a   1.000
_cell.length_b   1.000
_cell.length_c   1.000
_cell.angle_alpha   90.00
_cell.angle_beta   90.00
_cell.angle_gamma   90.00
#
_symmetry.space_group_name_H-M   'P 1'
#
loop_
_entity.id
_entity.type
_entity.pdbx_description
1 polymer ?
#
loop_
_entity_poly.entity_id
_entity_poly.type
_entity_poly.pdbx_seq_one_letter_code
_entity_poly.pdbx_strand_id
1 'polypeptide(L)'
;MKFRILGAVVAVAAGVSLTSSGGAVAGGNEALTADLDTILADNALKGADVGLVVRDANSGEVIYTRQSSRRSQVASNMKLLTTATALDLLGPDYRWKTELVSSGTKSGSTLNGDLALRGGGDPTMSRLRYQQLADTLKASGVTTVNGALVVDDTKFDAQPYGTGWAWDDEPFSYSAETSALTLSPDAKFSAGTVVVRVKPGAAAGAPAVVTTEPANDHVQVVSTATTGNAGLFVEREHGTNRIIVSGSTSVETTRLSSVKDPAGLVTSVFQKALQASGITVNGGVKRQKAPAGAAVLASDTSMTLRELNVPLLKDSNNMLAEVLVKTAGGSFTNGINQLSTKWSGLGVDPNAVEVFDGSGMSRLDQFSPDDLTSVLIKARTKPWFSAWQASLPVAGVDGTLVNRMKNTPAAGNVKAKTGSLSGVSGLAGYVKTAAGRDLVFSVVQNNVLLFNNPKNVEDRIAVRLASEGGSVSPQVQSVPQQRKAPAQDRAKVPAQQRFDVECSWIGTC
;
A
#
# COMPACT_ATOMS: atom_id res chain seq x y z
N MET A 1 -72.76 -29.92 -25.17
CA MET A 1 -72.82 -29.95 -26.64
C MET A 1 -71.35 -29.89 -27.11
N LYS A 2 -70.85 -30.97 -27.73
CA LYS A 2 -69.51 -31.18 -28.22
C LYS A 2 -69.27 -30.49 -29.56
N PHE A 3 -68.19 -29.80 -29.79
CA PHE A 3 -67.61 -29.71 -31.13
C PHE A 3 -66.08 -29.69 -30.99
N ARG A 4 -65.47 -30.72 -31.57
CA ARG A 4 -64.01 -30.83 -31.87
C ARG A 4 -63.77 -30.23 -33.23
N ILE A 5 -62.77 -29.42 -33.41
CA ILE A 5 -62.15 -29.11 -34.70
C ILE A 5 -60.70 -29.44 -34.67
N LEU A 6 -60.25 -30.38 -35.50
CA LEU A 6 -58.91 -30.74 -35.84
C LEU A 6 -58.31 -29.66 -36.76
N GLY A 7 -57.13 -29.13 -36.45
CA GLY A 7 -56.42 -28.27 -37.37
C GLY A 7 -55.01 -28.87 -37.56
N ALA A 8 -54.70 -29.23 -38.80
CA ALA A 8 -53.40 -29.81 -39.21
C ALA A 8 -52.28 -28.73 -39.20
N VAL A 9 -51.15 -29.08 -38.61
CA VAL A 9 -49.93 -28.26 -38.66
C VAL A 9 -49.06 -28.76 -39.83
N VAL A 10 -48.85 -27.88 -40.82
CA VAL A 10 -47.89 -28.09 -41.91
C VAL A 10 -46.54 -27.47 -41.44
N ALA A 11 -45.54 -28.28 -41.23
CA ALA A 11 -44.19 -27.81 -40.93
C ALA A 11 -43.44 -27.54 -42.25
N VAL A 12 -43.13 -26.26 -42.52
CA VAL A 12 -42.19 -25.88 -43.59
C VAL A 12 -40.82 -25.71 -42.97
N ALA A 13 -39.89 -26.65 -43.27
CA ALA A 13 -38.50 -26.56 -42.94
C ALA A 13 -37.77 -25.69 -43.99
N ALA A 14 -37.48 -24.43 -43.60
CA ALA A 14 -36.55 -23.57 -44.35
C ALA A 14 -35.14 -23.79 -43.83
N GLY A 15 -34.33 -24.51 -44.61
CA GLY A 15 -32.90 -24.66 -44.35
C GLY A 15 -32.16 -23.34 -44.63
N VAL A 16 -31.71 -22.66 -43.61
CA VAL A 16 -30.73 -21.55 -43.72
C VAL A 16 -29.32 -22.10 -43.57
N SER A 17 -28.63 -22.23 -44.71
CA SER A 17 -27.21 -22.52 -44.73
C SER A 17 -26.44 -21.28 -44.28
N LEU A 18 -26.00 -21.25 -43.03
CA LEU A 18 -25.04 -20.26 -42.54
C LEU A 18 -23.61 -20.70 -42.98
N THR A 19 -23.10 -20.10 -44.04
CA THR A 19 -21.70 -20.12 -44.36
C THR A 19 -20.95 -19.29 -43.35
N SER A 20 -20.33 -19.94 -42.36
CA SER A 20 -19.39 -19.27 -41.43
C SER A 20 -18.08 -18.98 -42.18
N SER A 21 -17.88 -17.72 -42.56
CA SER A 21 -16.54 -17.24 -42.89
C SER A 21 -15.75 -17.11 -41.58
N GLY A 22 -15.19 -18.20 -41.10
CA GLY A 22 -14.29 -18.27 -39.96
C GLY A 22 -12.93 -17.71 -40.35
N GLY A 23 -12.67 -16.44 -40.01
CA GLY A 23 -11.33 -15.92 -40.02
C GLY A 23 -10.50 -16.56 -38.89
N ALA A 24 -9.25 -16.86 -39.18
CA ALA A 24 -8.28 -17.59 -38.37
C ALA A 24 -7.80 -16.83 -37.09
N VAL A 25 -8.71 -16.57 -36.14
CA VAL A 25 -8.40 -15.98 -34.82
C VAL A 25 -8.73 -16.95 -33.67
N ALA A 26 -9.42 -18.06 -33.95
CA ALA A 26 -9.94 -18.95 -32.88
C ALA A 26 -8.89 -19.83 -32.19
N GLY A 27 -7.79 -20.21 -32.85
CA GLY A 27 -6.86 -21.21 -32.30
C GLY A 27 -5.95 -20.70 -31.17
N GLY A 28 -5.65 -19.40 -31.12
CA GLY A 28 -4.77 -18.85 -30.10
C GLY A 28 -5.45 -18.73 -28.72
N ASN A 29 -6.72 -18.34 -28.68
CA ASN A 29 -7.46 -18.18 -27.42
C ASN A 29 -7.78 -19.53 -26.75
N GLU A 30 -7.98 -20.61 -27.52
CA GLU A 30 -8.29 -21.94 -26.97
C GLU A 30 -7.09 -22.52 -26.20
N ALA A 31 -5.87 -22.43 -26.76
CA ALA A 31 -4.66 -22.91 -26.11
C ALA A 31 -4.37 -22.10 -24.82
N LEU A 32 -4.52 -20.78 -24.88
CA LEU A 32 -4.35 -19.92 -23.69
C LEU A 32 -5.35 -20.29 -22.61
N THR A 33 -6.63 -20.48 -22.96
CA THR A 33 -7.70 -20.88 -22.04
C THR A 33 -7.38 -22.20 -21.35
N ALA A 34 -6.98 -23.24 -22.11
CA ALA A 34 -6.63 -24.55 -21.57
C ALA A 34 -5.42 -24.49 -20.61
N ASP A 35 -4.41 -23.67 -20.93
CA ASP A 35 -3.24 -23.48 -20.08
C ASP A 35 -3.62 -22.74 -18.77
N LEU A 36 -4.45 -21.69 -18.83
CA LEU A 36 -4.91 -20.97 -17.66
C LEU A 36 -5.78 -21.86 -16.77
N ASP A 37 -6.68 -22.67 -17.35
CA ASP A 37 -7.48 -23.64 -16.59
C ASP A 37 -6.60 -24.67 -15.89
N THR A 38 -5.54 -25.14 -16.55
CA THR A 38 -4.55 -26.06 -15.97
C THR A 38 -3.81 -25.40 -14.79
N ILE A 39 -3.41 -24.13 -14.93
CA ILE A 39 -2.77 -23.38 -13.83
C ILE A 39 -3.73 -23.20 -12.67
N LEU A 40 -5.00 -22.90 -12.93
CA LEU A 40 -6.04 -22.68 -11.91
C LEU A 40 -6.53 -23.99 -11.27
N ALA A 41 -6.20 -25.14 -11.80
CA ALA A 41 -6.44 -26.45 -11.18
C ALA A 41 -5.33 -26.85 -10.16
N ASP A 42 -4.35 -25.99 -9.90
CA ASP A 42 -3.26 -26.27 -8.98
C ASP A 42 -3.78 -26.59 -7.56
N ASN A 43 -3.19 -27.61 -6.94
CA ASN A 43 -3.55 -28.03 -5.57
C ASN A 43 -3.36 -26.92 -4.52
N ALA A 44 -2.50 -25.94 -4.78
CA ALA A 44 -2.35 -24.76 -3.91
C ALA A 44 -3.64 -23.96 -3.75
N LEU A 45 -4.55 -24.07 -4.72
CA LEU A 45 -5.83 -23.37 -4.77
C LEU A 45 -7.01 -24.24 -4.28
N LYS A 46 -6.76 -25.45 -3.82
CA LYS A 46 -7.85 -26.33 -3.36
C LYS A 46 -8.59 -25.72 -2.16
N GLY A 47 -9.88 -25.45 -2.34
CA GLY A 47 -10.74 -24.82 -1.34
C GLY A 47 -10.63 -23.29 -1.31
N ALA A 48 -9.82 -22.69 -2.20
CA ALA A 48 -9.77 -21.25 -2.36
C ALA A 48 -10.84 -20.74 -3.32
N ASP A 49 -11.22 -19.47 -3.14
CA ASP A 49 -12.02 -18.71 -4.10
C ASP A 49 -11.08 -17.95 -5.02
N VAL A 50 -11.15 -18.23 -6.32
CA VAL A 50 -10.24 -17.63 -7.30
C VAL A 50 -10.99 -16.95 -8.42
N GLY A 51 -10.81 -15.64 -8.56
CA GLY A 51 -11.26 -14.85 -9.70
C GLY A 51 -10.09 -14.50 -10.61
N LEU A 52 -10.24 -14.69 -11.91
CA LEU A 52 -9.27 -14.28 -12.93
C LEU A 52 -10.00 -13.66 -14.12
N VAL A 53 -9.51 -12.55 -14.60
CA VAL A 53 -9.92 -11.95 -15.88
C VAL A 53 -8.69 -11.47 -16.63
N VAL A 54 -8.68 -11.72 -17.93
CA VAL A 54 -7.69 -11.22 -18.89
C VAL A 54 -8.43 -10.48 -20.00
N ARG A 55 -8.01 -9.26 -20.29
CA ARG A 55 -8.62 -8.43 -21.33
C ARG A 55 -7.54 -7.87 -22.26
N ASP A 56 -7.90 -7.67 -23.51
CA ASP A 56 -7.13 -6.80 -24.40
C ASP A 56 -7.13 -5.36 -23.86
N ALA A 57 -5.96 -4.79 -23.70
CA ALA A 57 -5.82 -3.48 -23.07
C ALA A 57 -6.33 -2.32 -23.96
N ASN A 58 -6.46 -2.53 -25.27
CA ASN A 58 -6.89 -1.49 -26.22
C ASN A 58 -8.39 -1.55 -26.48
N SER A 59 -8.94 -2.76 -26.77
CA SER A 59 -10.35 -2.96 -27.06
C SER A 59 -11.21 -3.15 -25.79
N GLY A 60 -10.60 -3.66 -24.69
CA GLY A 60 -11.34 -4.09 -23.50
C GLY A 60 -11.99 -5.46 -23.65
N GLU A 61 -11.82 -6.14 -24.80
CA GLU A 61 -12.35 -7.47 -25.06
C GLU A 61 -11.88 -8.47 -24.02
N VAL A 62 -12.80 -9.29 -23.50
CA VAL A 62 -12.49 -10.37 -22.56
C VAL A 62 -11.89 -11.54 -23.32
N ILE A 63 -10.66 -11.91 -22.98
CA ILE A 63 -9.92 -13.05 -23.55
C ILE A 63 -10.11 -14.29 -22.69
N TYR A 64 -10.12 -14.10 -21.36
CA TYR A 64 -10.34 -15.17 -20.39
C TYR A 64 -11.09 -14.63 -19.19
N THR A 65 -11.98 -15.43 -18.64
CA THR A 65 -12.74 -15.09 -17.42
C THR A 65 -13.05 -16.32 -16.58
N ARG A 66 -12.85 -16.18 -15.27
CA ARG A 66 -13.26 -17.15 -14.24
C ARG A 66 -13.66 -16.39 -13.00
N GLN A 67 -14.94 -16.47 -12.58
CA GLN A 67 -15.48 -15.76 -11.41
C GLN A 67 -15.07 -14.28 -11.32
N SER A 68 -14.91 -13.61 -12.46
CA SER A 68 -14.31 -12.27 -12.54
C SER A 68 -15.16 -11.18 -11.89
N SER A 69 -16.48 -11.36 -11.82
CA SER A 69 -17.43 -10.44 -11.18
C SER A 69 -17.65 -10.72 -9.69
N ARG A 70 -17.01 -11.79 -9.15
CA ARG A 70 -17.16 -12.13 -7.74
C ARG A 70 -16.45 -11.09 -6.87
N ARG A 71 -17.19 -10.48 -5.95
CA ARG A 71 -16.63 -9.59 -4.93
C ARG A 71 -15.74 -10.38 -3.98
N SER A 72 -14.59 -9.81 -3.67
CA SER A 72 -13.54 -10.44 -2.88
C SER A 72 -12.72 -9.38 -2.15
N GLN A 73 -12.01 -9.78 -1.14
CA GLN A 73 -10.94 -8.95 -0.59
C GLN A 73 -9.78 -8.92 -1.59
N VAL A 74 -9.39 -7.73 -2.03
CA VAL A 74 -8.36 -7.53 -3.05
C VAL A 74 -7.00 -7.15 -2.46
N ALA A 75 -6.97 -6.98 -1.15
CA ALA A 75 -5.77 -6.53 -0.44
C ALA A 75 -5.16 -5.28 -1.11
N SER A 76 -3.84 -5.15 -1.11
CA SER A 76 -3.15 -3.98 -1.66
C SER A 76 -3.37 -3.71 -3.17
N ASN A 77 -4.10 -4.56 -3.90
CA ASN A 77 -4.59 -4.19 -5.24
C ASN A 77 -5.57 -3.01 -5.19
N MET A 78 -6.21 -2.73 -4.04
CA MET A 78 -7.03 -1.53 -3.79
C MET A 78 -6.27 -0.24 -4.12
N LYS A 79 -4.95 -0.21 -3.89
CA LYS A 79 -4.10 0.94 -4.19
C LYS A 79 -4.11 1.36 -5.67
N LEU A 80 -4.48 0.46 -6.60
CA LEU A 80 -4.72 0.82 -8.00
C LEU A 80 -5.87 1.82 -8.12
N LEU A 81 -6.99 1.55 -7.46
CA LEU A 81 -8.13 2.47 -7.43
C LEU A 81 -7.79 3.75 -6.69
N THR A 82 -7.25 3.63 -5.48
CA THR A 82 -6.93 4.78 -4.60
C THR A 82 -6.01 5.78 -5.27
N THR A 83 -4.90 5.32 -5.86
CA THR A 83 -3.92 6.21 -6.51
C THR A 83 -4.45 6.82 -7.80
N ALA A 84 -5.14 6.04 -8.64
CA ALA A 84 -5.76 6.55 -9.86
C ALA A 84 -6.82 7.62 -9.54
N THR A 85 -7.65 7.36 -8.52
CA THR A 85 -8.71 8.28 -8.11
C THR A 85 -8.14 9.56 -7.47
N ALA A 86 -7.09 9.43 -6.64
CA ALA A 86 -6.42 10.58 -6.05
C ALA A 86 -5.79 11.49 -7.12
N LEU A 87 -5.20 10.91 -8.17
CA LEU A 87 -4.69 11.68 -9.32
C LEU A 87 -5.80 12.42 -10.07
N ASP A 88 -6.99 11.82 -10.22
CA ASP A 88 -8.14 12.48 -10.86
C ASP A 88 -8.79 13.55 -9.98
N LEU A 89 -8.69 13.43 -8.66
CA LEU A 89 -9.32 14.35 -7.70
C LEU A 89 -8.41 15.53 -7.35
N LEU A 90 -7.16 15.24 -6.99
CA LEU A 90 -6.20 16.20 -6.45
C LEU A 90 -5.28 16.77 -7.53
N GLY A 91 -5.10 16.03 -8.64
CA GLY A 91 -4.12 16.33 -9.67
C GLY A 91 -2.72 15.80 -9.36
N PRO A 92 -1.92 15.50 -10.42
CA PRO A 92 -0.60 14.87 -10.27
C PRO A 92 0.44 15.78 -9.58
N ASP A 93 0.25 17.09 -9.61
CA ASP A 93 1.18 18.07 -9.06
C ASP A 93 0.78 18.55 -7.65
N TYR A 94 -0.27 17.94 -7.05
CA TYR A 94 -0.67 18.23 -5.68
C TYR A 94 0.50 18.02 -4.71
N ARG A 95 0.63 18.93 -3.72
CA ARG A 95 1.67 18.90 -2.68
C ARG A 95 1.05 19.22 -1.32
N TRP A 96 1.54 18.57 -0.30
CA TRP A 96 1.21 18.87 1.09
C TRP A 96 2.12 19.96 1.65
N LYS A 97 1.64 20.68 2.67
CA LYS A 97 2.45 21.67 3.37
C LYS A 97 2.42 21.41 4.88
N THR A 98 3.58 21.52 5.50
CA THR A 98 3.72 21.56 6.96
C THR A 98 4.26 22.94 7.32
N GLU A 99 3.59 23.65 8.24
CA GLU A 99 3.83 25.07 8.45
C GLU A 99 4.02 25.41 9.93
N LEU A 100 4.90 26.37 10.20
CA LEU A 100 4.96 27.08 11.46
C LEU A 100 4.16 28.36 11.31
N VAL A 101 3.15 28.54 12.18
CA VAL A 101 2.28 29.71 12.13
C VAL A 101 2.13 30.34 13.51
N SER A 102 1.87 31.63 13.55
CA SER A 102 1.60 32.36 14.80
C SER A 102 0.68 33.56 14.57
N SER A 103 -0.16 33.85 15.56
CA SER A 103 -0.87 35.14 15.66
C SER A 103 -0.17 36.09 16.61
N GLY A 104 0.97 35.69 17.18
CA GLY A 104 1.79 36.53 18.07
C GLY A 104 2.55 37.61 17.33
N THR A 105 3.05 38.57 18.09
CA THR A 105 3.87 39.67 17.60
C THR A 105 5.33 39.44 17.91
N LYS A 106 6.23 39.71 16.94
CA LYS A 106 7.67 39.64 17.15
C LYS A 106 8.17 40.99 17.72
N SER A 107 8.90 40.92 18.83
CA SER A 107 9.60 42.05 19.42
C SER A 107 11.06 41.66 19.65
N GLY A 108 11.97 42.27 18.91
CA GLY A 108 13.37 41.84 18.87
C GLY A 108 13.49 40.38 18.44
N SER A 109 14.06 39.53 19.28
CA SER A 109 14.20 38.07 19.02
C SER A 109 13.10 37.24 19.68
N THR A 110 12.08 37.88 20.29
CA THR A 110 11.00 37.22 21.01
C THR A 110 9.70 37.24 20.21
N LEU A 111 9.09 36.09 20.05
CA LEU A 111 7.73 35.90 19.59
C LEU A 111 6.79 35.90 20.79
N ASN A 112 5.98 36.97 20.93
CA ASN A 112 4.99 37.11 22.01
C ASN A 112 3.68 36.47 21.53
N GLY A 113 3.46 35.22 21.88
CA GLY A 113 2.30 34.41 21.51
C GLY A 113 2.69 32.96 21.29
N ASP A 114 1.69 32.14 20.99
CA ASP A 114 1.89 30.70 20.71
C ASP A 114 2.53 30.51 19.33
N LEU A 115 3.40 29.49 19.22
CA LEU A 115 3.94 28.97 17.97
C LEU A 115 3.19 27.69 17.61
N ALA A 116 2.49 27.66 16.46
CA ALA A 116 1.79 26.47 16.03
C ALA A 116 2.55 25.72 14.92
N LEU A 117 2.75 24.42 15.11
CA LEU A 117 3.16 23.48 14.08
C LEU A 117 1.89 22.89 13.47
N ARG A 118 1.54 23.31 12.26
CA ARG A 118 0.33 22.91 11.55
C ARG A 118 0.65 21.83 10.51
N GLY A 119 0.09 20.62 10.71
CA GLY A 119 0.23 19.49 9.82
C GLY A 119 -0.67 19.56 8.61
N GLY A 120 -0.09 19.44 7.44
CA GLY A 120 -0.83 19.35 6.18
C GLY A 120 -1.13 17.93 5.73
N GLY A 121 -0.74 16.90 6.49
CA GLY A 121 -0.87 15.51 6.10
C GLY A 121 0.28 15.04 5.20
N ASP A 122 1.46 15.67 5.21
CA ASP A 122 2.62 15.22 4.45
C ASP A 122 3.22 13.94 5.06
N PRO A 123 3.10 12.77 4.42
CA PRO A 123 3.64 11.53 4.95
C PRO A 123 5.16 11.39 4.75
N THR A 124 5.77 12.34 4.05
CA THR A 124 7.21 12.31 3.72
C THR A 124 8.06 13.18 4.65
N MET A 125 7.43 13.82 5.65
CA MET A 125 8.15 14.59 6.64
C MET A 125 9.17 13.74 7.39
N SER A 126 10.39 14.23 7.49
CA SER A 126 11.49 13.58 8.21
C SER A 126 12.00 14.44 9.35
N ARG A 127 12.79 13.84 10.25
CA ARG A 127 13.50 14.61 11.30
C ARG A 127 14.25 15.80 10.73
N LEU A 128 14.92 15.63 9.59
CA LEU A 128 15.70 16.70 8.97
C LEU A 128 14.81 17.84 8.47
N ARG A 129 13.66 17.54 7.91
CA ARG A 129 12.71 18.58 7.43
C ARG A 129 12.08 19.33 8.62
N TYR A 130 11.80 18.66 9.74
CA TYR A 130 11.38 19.33 10.97
C TYR A 130 12.50 20.21 11.55
N GLN A 131 13.77 19.78 11.47
CA GLN A 131 14.92 20.61 11.84
C GLN A 131 15.02 21.85 10.95
N GLN A 132 14.85 21.71 9.64
CA GLN A 132 14.85 22.82 8.69
C GLN A 132 13.78 23.87 8.98
N LEU A 133 12.58 23.46 9.41
CA LEU A 133 11.52 24.38 9.86
C LEU A 133 11.99 25.19 11.08
N ALA A 134 12.62 24.54 12.07
CA ALA A 134 13.14 25.21 13.25
C ALA A 134 14.31 26.16 12.89
N ASP A 135 15.20 25.76 12.01
CA ASP A 135 16.31 26.55 11.53
C ASP A 135 15.84 27.79 10.75
N THR A 136 14.77 27.64 9.94
CA THR A 136 14.13 28.76 9.21
C THR A 136 13.54 29.77 10.19
N LEU A 137 12.85 29.29 11.23
CA LEU A 137 12.34 30.15 12.30
C LEU A 137 13.49 30.90 13.01
N LYS A 138 14.57 30.21 13.32
CA LYS A 138 15.78 30.83 13.90
C LYS A 138 16.38 31.89 12.99
N ALA A 139 16.51 31.59 11.70
CA ALA A 139 17.06 32.51 10.70
C ALA A 139 16.20 33.78 10.55
N SER A 140 14.90 33.72 10.83
CA SER A 140 14.01 34.89 10.90
C SER A 140 14.28 35.77 12.15
N GLY A 141 15.24 35.38 12.98
CA GLY A 141 15.66 36.10 14.18
C GLY A 141 14.83 35.76 15.44
N VAL A 142 14.04 34.69 15.45
CA VAL A 142 13.33 34.24 16.66
C VAL A 142 14.23 33.31 17.47
N THR A 143 14.45 33.64 18.74
CA THR A 143 15.17 32.81 19.71
C THR A 143 14.32 32.43 20.91
N THR A 144 13.21 33.13 21.12
CA THR A 144 12.32 32.89 22.25
C THR A 144 10.87 32.95 21.80
N VAL A 145 10.09 31.99 22.24
CA VAL A 145 8.62 31.96 22.12
C VAL A 145 8.03 32.08 23.53
N ASN A 146 7.35 33.18 23.83
CA ASN A 146 6.75 33.42 25.13
C ASN A 146 5.42 32.68 25.34
N GLY A 147 4.86 32.09 24.29
CA GLY A 147 3.67 31.24 24.35
C GLY A 147 4.01 29.75 24.33
N ALA A 148 3.00 28.94 24.07
CA ALA A 148 3.09 27.49 23.99
C ALA A 148 3.48 27.04 22.56
N LEU A 149 3.99 25.81 22.45
CA LEU A 149 4.01 25.06 21.22
C LEU A 149 2.62 24.44 20.99
N VAL A 150 1.90 24.92 19.98
CA VAL A 150 0.63 24.35 19.55
C VAL A 150 0.89 23.30 18.49
N VAL A 151 0.34 22.10 18.67
CA VAL A 151 0.42 20.98 17.73
C VAL A 151 -0.96 20.87 17.06
N ASP A 152 -1.02 21.18 15.77
CA ASP A 152 -2.26 21.19 15.00
C ASP A 152 -2.25 20.08 13.95
N ASP A 153 -2.88 18.96 14.28
CA ASP A 153 -3.13 17.82 13.39
C ASP A 153 -4.60 17.74 12.95
N THR A 154 -5.37 18.79 13.17
CA THR A 154 -6.83 18.82 12.96
C THR A 154 -7.28 18.82 11.50
N LYS A 155 -6.34 18.80 10.54
CA LYS A 155 -6.66 18.58 9.13
C LYS A 155 -7.28 17.20 8.90
N PHE A 156 -6.89 16.22 9.70
CA PHE A 156 -7.49 14.89 9.73
C PHE A 156 -8.30 14.73 11.04
N ASP A 157 -9.33 13.87 10.98
CA ASP A 157 -10.07 13.48 12.18
C ASP A 157 -9.23 12.60 13.11
N ALA A 158 -9.76 12.34 14.29
CA ALA A 158 -9.07 11.58 15.33
C ALA A 158 -9.13 10.04 15.13
N GLN A 159 -9.78 9.54 14.07
CA GLN A 159 -9.80 8.10 13.78
C GLN A 159 -8.46 7.67 13.17
N PRO A 160 -7.61 6.89 13.87
CA PRO A 160 -6.25 6.61 13.41
C PRO A 160 -6.17 5.49 12.38
N TYR A 161 -7.12 4.55 12.39
CA TYR A 161 -7.13 3.33 11.56
C TYR A 161 -8.35 3.26 10.66
N GLY A 162 -8.21 2.61 9.52
CA GLY A 162 -9.34 2.26 8.64
C GLY A 162 -10.30 1.29 9.31
N THR A 163 -11.59 1.39 8.96
CA THR A 163 -12.60 0.46 9.45
C THR A 163 -12.32 -0.95 8.94
N GLY A 164 -12.45 -1.95 9.81
CA GLY A 164 -12.24 -3.36 9.45
C GLY A 164 -10.78 -3.81 9.45
N TRP A 165 -9.84 -2.99 9.95
CA TRP A 165 -8.47 -3.43 10.19
C TRP A 165 -8.41 -4.44 11.34
N ALA A 166 -7.53 -5.41 11.23
CA ALA A 166 -7.33 -6.40 12.27
C ALA A 166 -6.59 -5.77 13.46
N TRP A 167 -7.09 -6.01 14.68
CA TRP A 167 -6.51 -5.42 15.89
C TRP A 167 -5.08 -5.88 16.16
N ASP A 168 -4.74 -7.09 15.75
CA ASP A 168 -3.43 -7.71 15.91
C ASP A 168 -2.38 -7.13 14.94
N ASP A 169 -2.80 -6.36 13.92
CA ASP A 169 -1.91 -5.62 13.03
C ASP A 169 -1.37 -4.32 13.67
N GLU A 170 -2.00 -3.80 14.72
CA GLU A 170 -1.69 -2.49 15.32
C GLU A 170 -0.20 -2.24 15.64
N PRO A 171 0.58 -3.20 16.18
CA PRO A 171 1.98 -2.96 16.52
C PRO A 171 2.91 -2.82 15.31
N PHE A 172 2.48 -3.26 14.14
CA PHE A 172 3.35 -3.36 12.98
C PHE A 172 3.42 -2.08 12.16
N SER A 173 4.57 -1.85 11.54
CA SER A 173 4.84 -0.65 10.75
C SER A 173 3.92 -0.44 9.56
N TYR A 174 3.36 -1.52 8.99
CA TYR A 174 2.41 -1.46 7.88
C TYR A 174 0.98 -1.07 8.30
N SER A 175 0.73 -0.99 9.61
CA SER A 175 -0.54 -0.61 10.22
C SER A 175 -0.35 0.56 11.20
N ALA A 176 0.49 1.53 10.88
CA ALA A 176 0.69 2.70 11.72
C ALA A 176 -0.55 3.62 11.71
N GLU A 177 -0.68 4.43 12.74
CA GLU A 177 -1.75 5.43 12.84
C GLU A 177 -1.60 6.53 11.77
N THR A 178 -2.70 6.91 11.14
CA THR A 178 -2.75 7.99 10.13
C THR A 178 -3.05 9.32 10.78
N SER A 179 -2.10 10.24 10.73
CA SER A 179 -2.21 11.59 11.31
C SER A 179 -1.81 12.67 10.32
N ALA A 180 -2.38 13.87 10.46
CA ALA A 180 -1.99 15.05 9.67
C ALA A 180 -0.61 15.59 10.04
N LEU A 181 -0.13 15.29 11.25
CA LEU A 181 1.26 15.46 11.68
C LEU A 181 1.87 14.08 11.87
N THR A 182 2.80 13.70 11.01
CA THR A 182 3.48 12.42 11.04
C THR A 182 4.96 12.58 10.70
N LEU A 183 5.71 11.51 10.87
CA LEU A 183 7.15 11.45 10.57
C LEU A 183 7.49 10.11 9.95
N SER A 184 8.30 10.14 8.91
CA SER A 184 8.91 8.98 8.27
C SER A 184 10.39 8.91 8.65
N PRO A 185 10.83 7.81 9.30
CA PRO A 185 12.21 7.67 9.72
C PRO A 185 13.14 7.17 8.60
N ASP A 186 12.59 6.72 7.49
CA ASP A 186 13.32 6.06 6.39
C ASP A 186 13.00 6.66 5.01
N ALA A 187 13.77 6.24 4.01
CA ALA A 187 13.60 6.66 2.62
C ALA A 187 12.38 6.02 1.90
N LYS A 188 11.71 5.06 2.54
CA LYS A 188 10.49 4.42 2.00
C LYS A 188 9.21 5.10 2.49
N PHE A 189 9.37 6.16 3.27
CA PHE A 189 8.28 6.93 3.85
C PHE A 189 7.34 6.08 4.71
N SER A 190 7.93 5.31 5.64
CA SER A 190 7.20 4.56 6.66
C SER A 190 6.63 5.50 7.71
N ALA A 191 5.60 6.28 7.33
CA ALA A 191 5.00 7.31 8.16
C ALA A 191 4.36 6.73 9.43
N GLY A 192 4.48 7.45 10.56
CA GLY A 192 3.94 7.02 11.84
C GLY A 192 4.74 5.90 12.51
N THR A 193 6.03 5.76 12.17
CA THR A 193 6.90 4.73 12.72
C THR A 193 8.19 5.29 13.29
N VAL A 194 8.92 4.44 14.01
CA VAL A 194 10.31 4.64 14.41
C VAL A 194 11.15 3.45 13.97
N VAL A 195 12.44 3.69 13.69
CA VAL A 195 13.42 2.61 13.54
C VAL A 195 13.93 2.23 14.94
N VAL A 196 13.78 0.98 15.32
CA VAL A 196 14.42 0.38 16.49
C VAL A 196 15.74 -0.22 16.03
N ARG A 197 16.85 0.33 16.52
CA ARG A 197 18.21 -0.12 16.20
C ARG A 197 18.76 -0.91 17.37
N VAL A 198 19.18 -2.13 17.12
CA VAL A 198 19.76 -3.03 18.12
C VAL A 198 21.21 -3.33 17.73
N LYS A 199 22.16 -2.89 18.54
CA LYS A 199 23.59 -3.16 18.37
C LYS A 199 24.04 -4.22 19.39
N PRO A 200 24.81 -5.25 18.96
CA PRO A 200 25.37 -6.21 19.89
C PRO A 200 26.30 -5.51 20.88
N GLY A 201 26.34 -6.00 22.10
CA GLY A 201 27.34 -5.60 23.12
C GLY A 201 28.70 -6.21 22.85
N ALA A 202 29.66 -5.99 23.78
CA ALA A 202 31.09 -6.31 23.59
C ALA A 202 31.39 -7.81 23.49
N ALA A 203 30.56 -8.70 24.03
CA ALA A 203 30.78 -10.15 24.04
C ALA A 203 29.49 -10.92 23.99
N ALA A 204 29.56 -12.20 23.64
CA ALA A 204 28.39 -13.11 23.67
C ALA A 204 27.72 -13.10 25.05
N GLY A 205 26.39 -12.97 25.08
CA GLY A 205 25.61 -12.84 26.30
C GLY A 205 25.54 -11.44 26.89
N ALA A 206 26.42 -10.50 26.48
CA ALA A 206 26.35 -9.12 26.95
C ALA A 206 25.06 -8.43 26.49
N PRO A 207 24.51 -7.49 27.30
CA PRO A 207 23.33 -6.72 26.89
C PRO A 207 23.57 -6.00 25.56
N ALA A 208 22.57 -6.06 24.68
CA ALA A 208 22.57 -5.27 23.46
C ALA A 208 22.18 -3.81 23.74
N VAL A 209 22.74 -2.88 22.96
CA VAL A 209 22.37 -1.47 23.01
C VAL A 209 21.20 -1.22 22.06
N VAL A 210 20.09 -0.73 22.59
CA VAL A 210 18.87 -0.46 21.81
C VAL A 210 18.60 1.03 21.78
N THR A 211 18.37 1.58 20.60
CA THR A 211 18.03 2.99 20.38
C THR A 211 16.88 3.10 19.38
N THR A 212 16.19 4.25 19.42
CA THR A 212 15.17 4.60 18.42
C THR A 212 15.65 5.75 17.53
N GLU A 213 15.27 5.71 16.26
CA GLU A 213 15.47 6.78 15.29
C GLU A 213 14.13 7.21 14.70
N PRO A 214 13.83 8.53 14.76
CA PRO A 214 14.59 9.59 15.41
C PRO A 214 14.62 9.45 16.94
N ALA A 215 15.63 10.06 17.58
CA ALA A 215 15.68 10.16 19.04
C ALA A 215 14.47 10.99 19.52
N ASN A 216 13.71 10.43 20.47
CA ASN A 216 12.47 11.04 20.97
C ASN A 216 12.22 10.59 22.42
N ASP A 217 11.32 11.28 23.10
CA ASP A 217 10.89 10.96 24.46
C ASP A 217 9.45 10.39 24.48
N HIS A 218 8.87 10.13 23.29
CA HIS A 218 7.50 9.63 23.12
C HIS A 218 7.42 8.12 23.18
N VAL A 219 8.48 7.42 22.76
CA VAL A 219 8.58 5.96 22.73
C VAL A 219 9.47 5.46 23.85
N GLN A 220 8.96 4.50 24.62
CA GLN A 220 9.71 3.81 25.67
C GLN A 220 10.21 2.45 25.15
N VAL A 221 11.50 2.19 25.22
CA VAL A 221 12.07 0.87 24.90
C VAL A 221 12.34 0.11 26.18
N VAL A 222 11.86 -1.13 26.25
CA VAL A 222 12.16 -2.11 27.29
C VAL A 222 12.92 -3.26 26.66
N SER A 223 14.19 -3.44 27.01
CA SER A 223 15.04 -4.42 26.35
C SER A 223 15.64 -5.42 27.33
N THR A 224 15.52 -6.70 26.97
CA THR A 224 16.26 -7.82 27.53
C THR A 224 17.16 -8.48 26.48
N ALA A 225 17.32 -7.83 25.32
CA ALA A 225 18.12 -8.36 24.22
C ALA A 225 19.61 -8.46 24.56
N THR A 226 20.24 -9.50 24.07
CA THR A 226 21.67 -9.78 24.30
C THR A 226 22.42 -9.98 22.98
N THR A 227 23.72 -10.09 23.08
CA THR A 227 24.60 -10.48 21.96
C THR A 227 24.54 -11.99 21.75
N GLY A 228 24.18 -12.45 20.54
CA GLY A 228 24.07 -13.87 20.23
C GLY A 228 23.31 -14.11 18.91
N ASN A 229 22.91 -15.36 18.65
CA ASN A 229 22.31 -15.77 17.37
C ASN A 229 20.91 -16.40 17.50
N ALA A 230 20.22 -16.21 18.62
CA ALA A 230 18.87 -16.79 18.81
C ALA A 230 17.76 -16.06 18.04
N GLY A 231 18.07 -14.95 17.38
CA GLY A 231 17.10 -14.07 16.73
C GLY A 231 16.54 -13.00 17.66
N LEU A 232 16.11 -11.89 17.07
CA LEU A 232 15.50 -10.76 17.79
C LEU A 232 13.99 -10.80 17.66
N PHE A 233 13.33 -10.44 18.76
CA PHE A 233 11.93 -10.08 18.81
C PHE A 233 11.82 -8.59 19.15
N VAL A 234 11.09 -7.84 18.33
CA VAL A 234 10.84 -6.41 18.51
C VAL A 234 9.35 -6.18 18.26
N GLU A 235 8.62 -5.77 19.28
CA GLU A 235 7.17 -5.57 19.17
C GLU A 235 6.72 -4.43 20.08
N ARG A 236 5.79 -3.61 19.61
CA ARG A 236 5.12 -2.60 20.41
C ARG A 236 3.94 -3.24 21.14
N GLU A 237 3.81 -2.98 22.42
CA GLU A 237 2.61 -3.38 23.16
C GLU A 237 1.38 -2.63 22.66
N HIS A 238 0.29 -3.38 22.43
CA HIS A 238 -0.98 -2.80 21.97
C HIS A 238 -1.43 -1.60 22.82
N GLY A 239 -1.93 -0.58 22.14
CA GLY A 239 -2.47 0.61 22.79
C GLY A 239 -1.45 1.50 23.51
N THR A 240 -0.14 1.20 23.43
CA THR A 240 0.92 1.95 24.12
C THR A 240 2.03 2.37 23.16
N ASN A 241 3.00 3.17 23.65
CA ASN A 241 4.27 3.46 22.97
C ASN A 241 5.45 2.69 23.59
N ARG A 242 5.19 1.54 24.21
CA ARG A 242 6.20 0.71 24.85
C ARG A 242 6.63 -0.40 23.88
N ILE A 243 7.89 -0.36 23.46
CA ILE A 243 8.48 -1.34 22.53
C ILE A 243 9.31 -2.33 23.34
N ILE A 244 8.97 -3.60 23.24
CA ILE A 244 9.68 -4.72 23.87
C ILE A 244 10.70 -5.26 22.87
N VAL A 245 11.95 -5.39 23.33
CA VAL A 245 13.05 -5.97 22.56
C VAL A 245 13.64 -7.12 23.35
N SER A 246 13.62 -8.32 22.79
CA SER A 246 14.15 -9.53 23.44
C SER A 246 14.86 -10.44 22.44
N GLY A 247 15.47 -11.54 22.94
CA GLY A 247 16.25 -12.45 22.12
C GLY A 247 17.71 -12.02 21.99
N SER A 248 18.34 -12.30 20.83
CA SER A 248 19.75 -11.93 20.66
C SER A 248 20.13 -11.70 19.20
N THR A 249 21.12 -10.82 18.99
CA THR A 249 21.74 -10.58 17.68
C THR A 249 23.24 -10.48 17.79
N SER A 250 23.97 -11.01 16.81
CA SER A 250 25.43 -10.87 16.67
C SER A 250 25.83 -9.76 15.70
N VAL A 251 24.87 -9.15 15.01
CA VAL A 251 25.09 -8.05 14.06
C VAL A 251 24.13 -6.90 14.37
N GLU A 252 24.51 -5.69 13.99
CA GLU A 252 23.59 -4.56 14.08
C GLU A 252 22.33 -4.85 13.25
N THR A 253 21.18 -4.72 13.89
CA THR A 253 19.87 -5.04 13.28
C THR A 253 18.93 -3.87 13.49
N THR A 254 18.13 -3.55 12.48
CA THR A 254 17.08 -2.54 12.56
C THR A 254 15.71 -3.17 12.32
N ARG A 255 14.70 -2.63 13.01
CA ARG A 255 13.28 -2.98 12.81
C ARG A 255 12.45 -1.70 12.81
N LEU A 256 11.42 -1.65 11.97
CA LEU A 256 10.40 -0.61 12.06
C LEU A 256 9.32 -1.03 13.07
N SER A 257 8.88 -0.07 13.87
CA SER A 257 7.75 -0.24 14.78
C SER A 257 6.77 0.91 14.57
N SER A 258 5.47 0.62 14.51
CA SER A 258 4.44 1.66 14.54
C SER A 258 4.50 2.44 15.85
N VAL A 259 3.94 3.65 15.84
CA VAL A 259 3.85 4.53 17.01
C VAL A 259 2.40 4.87 17.25
N LYS A 260 1.95 4.77 18.50
CA LYS A 260 0.68 5.36 18.90
C LYS A 260 0.85 6.87 19.00
N ASP A 261 -0.12 7.61 18.45
CA ASP A 261 -0.10 9.07 18.40
C ASP A 261 1.14 9.64 17.66
N PRO A 262 1.19 9.54 16.31
CA PRO A 262 2.29 10.09 15.52
C PRO A 262 2.51 11.60 15.74
N ALA A 263 1.46 12.37 16.04
CA ALA A 263 1.58 13.79 16.37
C ALA A 263 2.35 14.03 17.68
N GLY A 264 2.22 13.12 18.64
CA GLY A 264 3.02 13.11 19.87
C GLY A 264 4.50 12.84 19.60
N LEU A 265 4.81 11.86 18.71
CA LEU A 265 6.18 11.62 18.24
C LEU A 265 6.76 12.88 17.58
N VAL A 266 6.01 13.50 16.65
CA VAL A 266 6.42 14.74 15.98
C VAL A 266 6.66 15.85 16.99
N THR A 267 5.81 15.98 18.01
CA THR A 267 5.98 16.97 19.07
C THR A 267 7.33 16.83 19.77
N SER A 268 7.66 15.60 20.20
CA SER A 268 8.95 15.32 20.85
C SER A 268 10.14 15.64 19.94
N VAL A 269 10.06 15.22 18.67
CA VAL A 269 11.14 15.47 17.69
C VAL A 269 11.27 16.95 17.37
N PHE A 270 10.16 17.68 17.25
CA PHE A 270 10.18 19.10 16.92
C PHE A 270 10.67 19.95 18.11
N GLN A 271 10.32 19.61 19.37
CA GLN A 271 10.89 20.25 20.55
C GLN A 271 12.42 20.12 20.58
N LYS A 272 12.95 18.92 20.25
CA LYS A 272 14.41 18.72 20.13
C LYS A 272 15.01 19.56 18.99
N ALA A 273 14.29 19.70 17.88
CA ALA A 273 14.72 20.54 16.75
C ALA A 273 14.78 22.03 17.13
N LEU A 274 13.75 22.55 17.82
CA LEU A 274 13.74 23.92 18.33
C LEU A 274 14.92 24.16 19.28
N GLN A 275 15.15 23.24 20.23
CA GLN A 275 16.25 23.30 21.16
C GLN A 275 17.62 23.28 20.44
N ALA A 276 17.80 22.39 19.46
CA ALA A 276 19.01 22.31 18.67
C ALA A 276 19.29 23.59 17.86
N SER A 277 18.23 24.28 17.40
CA SER A 277 18.34 25.61 16.74
C SER A 277 18.52 26.76 17.74
N GLY A 278 18.57 26.49 19.06
CA GLY A 278 18.70 27.51 20.10
C GLY A 278 17.44 28.39 20.23
N ILE A 279 16.26 27.77 20.09
CA ILE A 279 14.96 28.41 20.30
C ILE A 279 14.35 27.84 21.59
N THR A 280 14.03 28.74 22.55
CA THR A 280 13.35 28.40 23.78
C THR A 280 11.86 28.67 23.65
N VAL A 281 11.04 27.72 24.07
CA VAL A 281 9.58 27.87 24.20
C VAL A 281 9.22 27.90 25.68
N ASN A 282 8.71 29.02 26.18
CA ASN A 282 8.44 29.24 27.61
C ASN A 282 7.12 28.62 28.08
N GLY A 283 6.13 28.49 27.19
CA GLY A 283 4.87 27.81 27.47
C GLY A 283 4.98 26.31 27.26
N GLY A 284 4.00 25.56 27.75
CA GLY A 284 3.92 24.11 27.53
C GLY A 284 3.52 23.75 26.09
N VAL A 285 3.12 22.51 25.90
CA VAL A 285 2.54 22.00 24.65
C VAL A 285 1.01 22.01 24.75
N LYS A 286 0.33 22.43 23.68
CA LYS A 286 -1.12 22.34 23.51
C LYS A 286 -1.43 21.60 22.22
N ARG A 287 -2.38 20.67 22.25
CA ARG A 287 -2.89 20.03 21.03
C ARG A 287 -4.24 20.65 20.69
N GLN A 288 -4.27 21.46 19.67
CA GLN A 288 -5.46 22.17 19.22
C GLN A 288 -5.26 22.75 17.82
N LYS A 289 -6.35 23.16 17.19
CA LYS A 289 -6.29 23.86 15.90
C LYS A 289 -5.55 25.19 16.02
N ALA A 290 -4.66 25.48 15.10
CA ALA A 290 -3.98 26.75 14.99
C ALA A 290 -5.00 27.90 14.72
N PRO A 291 -4.76 29.11 15.22
CA PRO A 291 -5.66 30.23 14.98
C PRO A 291 -5.86 30.50 13.48
N ALA A 292 -7.11 30.77 13.09
CA ALA A 292 -7.40 31.18 11.72
C ALA A 292 -6.70 32.51 11.41
N GLY A 293 -6.13 32.62 10.20
CA GLY A 293 -5.41 33.83 9.78
C GLY A 293 -4.05 34.04 10.44
N ALA A 294 -3.53 33.07 11.21
CA ALA A 294 -2.17 33.12 11.74
C ALA A 294 -1.13 33.28 10.62
N ALA A 295 -0.15 34.15 10.82
CA ALA A 295 0.93 34.39 9.86
C ALA A 295 1.83 33.15 9.73
N VAL A 296 2.21 32.80 8.50
CA VAL A 296 3.17 31.74 8.23
C VAL A 296 4.58 32.26 8.48
N LEU A 297 5.28 31.62 9.42
CA LEU A 297 6.66 31.96 9.79
C LEU A 297 7.68 31.09 9.08
N ALA A 298 7.33 29.84 8.80
CA ALA A 298 8.10 28.90 7.99
C ALA A 298 7.15 27.89 7.35
N SER A 299 7.51 27.37 6.20
CA SER A 299 6.74 26.37 5.47
C SER A 299 7.66 25.36 4.81
N ASP A 300 7.27 24.11 4.88
CA ASP A 300 7.87 23.00 4.16
C ASP A 300 6.83 22.44 3.18
N THR A 301 7.27 22.07 1.98
CA THR A 301 6.41 21.57 0.90
C THR A 301 6.89 20.21 0.43
N SER A 302 5.99 19.24 0.38
CA SER A 302 6.28 17.85 0.00
C SER A 302 6.72 17.70 -1.46
N MET A 303 7.13 16.48 -1.83
CA MET A 303 7.10 16.04 -3.22
C MET A 303 5.67 16.08 -3.78
N THR A 304 5.54 15.99 -5.11
CA THR A 304 4.23 15.90 -5.77
C THR A 304 3.54 14.56 -5.52
N LEU A 305 2.22 14.52 -5.69
CA LEU A 305 1.46 13.26 -5.66
C LEU A 305 1.97 12.25 -6.70
N ARG A 306 2.36 12.72 -7.88
CA ARG A 306 2.98 11.90 -8.94
C ARG A 306 4.24 11.19 -8.43
N GLU A 307 5.11 11.92 -7.76
CA GLU A 307 6.35 11.38 -7.18
C GLU A 307 6.06 10.44 -6.01
N LEU A 308 5.07 10.77 -5.16
CA LEU A 308 4.65 9.95 -4.02
C LEU A 308 4.09 8.59 -4.46
N ASN A 309 3.44 8.51 -5.63
CA ASN A 309 2.91 7.25 -6.14
C ASN A 309 4.01 6.20 -6.40
N VAL A 310 5.27 6.62 -6.62
CA VAL A 310 6.37 5.66 -6.84
C VAL A 310 6.60 4.79 -5.59
N PRO A 311 6.99 5.33 -4.42
CA PRO A 311 7.14 4.49 -3.22
C PRO A 311 5.82 3.85 -2.78
N LEU A 312 4.66 4.53 -2.96
CA LEU A 312 3.36 3.97 -2.62
C LEU A 312 3.08 2.65 -3.35
N LEU A 313 3.27 2.62 -4.67
CA LEU A 313 2.95 1.45 -5.48
C LEU A 313 4.10 0.44 -5.52
N LYS A 314 5.37 0.88 -5.64
CA LYS A 314 6.55 0.00 -5.66
C LYS A 314 6.71 -0.78 -4.35
N ASP A 315 6.63 -0.10 -3.21
CA ASP A 315 6.77 -0.70 -1.89
C ASP A 315 5.43 -1.11 -1.26
N SER A 316 4.31 -0.90 -1.96
CA SER A 316 2.97 -1.17 -1.45
C SER A 316 2.65 -0.46 -0.12
N ASN A 317 3.17 0.74 0.09
CA ASN A 317 3.09 1.45 1.35
C ASN A 317 1.63 1.80 1.72
N ASN A 318 1.15 1.26 2.85
CA ASN A 318 -0.23 1.43 3.30
C ASN A 318 -0.47 2.87 3.78
N MET A 319 0.45 3.40 4.59
CA MET A 319 0.26 4.73 5.20
C MET A 319 0.16 5.84 4.15
N LEU A 320 0.90 5.72 3.05
CA LEU A 320 0.78 6.67 1.95
C LEU A 320 -0.60 6.61 1.29
N ALA A 321 -1.20 5.41 1.17
CA ALA A 321 -2.55 5.26 0.62
C ALA A 321 -3.61 5.85 1.56
N GLU A 322 -3.50 5.63 2.87
CA GLU A 322 -4.45 6.18 3.84
C GLU A 322 -4.39 7.71 3.95
N VAL A 323 -3.18 8.26 3.84
CA VAL A 323 -3.01 9.71 3.74
C VAL A 323 -3.74 10.29 2.51
N LEU A 324 -3.75 9.59 1.37
CA LEU A 324 -4.52 10.03 0.19
C LEU A 324 -6.01 10.09 0.50
N VAL A 325 -6.56 9.07 1.17
CA VAL A 325 -7.97 9.04 1.58
C VAL A 325 -8.27 10.21 2.50
N LYS A 326 -7.52 10.39 3.57
CA LYS A 326 -7.76 11.50 4.52
C LYS A 326 -7.48 12.88 3.91
N THR A 327 -6.54 12.99 2.96
CA THR A 327 -6.32 14.24 2.23
C THR A 327 -7.54 14.63 1.40
N ALA A 328 -8.25 13.66 0.82
CA ALA A 328 -9.45 13.91 0.03
C ALA A 328 -10.63 14.46 0.84
N GLY A 329 -10.78 14.05 2.11
CA GLY A 329 -11.99 14.41 2.86
C GLY A 329 -11.82 14.66 4.36
N GLY A 330 -10.61 14.65 4.90
CA GLY A 330 -10.32 14.89 6.34
C GLY A 330 -10.57 13.68 7.23
N SER A 331 -11.31 12.68 6.78
CA SER A 331 -11.61 11.42 7.48
C SER A 331 -11.61 10.26 6.50
N PHE A 332 -11.61 9.02 6.97
CA PHE A 332 -11.77 7.85 6.09
C PHE A 332 -13.11 7.90 5.35
N THR A 333 -14.22 8.06 6.07
CA THR A 333 -15.56 8.08 5.46
C THR A 333 -15.71 9.20 4.43
N ASN A 334 -15.38 10.43 4.78
CA ASN A 334 -15.50 11.55 3.84
C ASN A 334 -14.50 11.43 2.69
N GLY A 335 -13.30 10.92 2.95
CA GLY A 335 -12.28 10.69 1.94
C GLY A 335 -12.72 9.68 0.89
N ILE A 336 -13.23 8.53 1.30
CA ILE A 336 -13.79 7.53 0.39
C ILE A 336 -14.96 8.11 -0.39
N ASN A 337 -15.87 8.86 0.25
CA ASN A 337 -16.97 9.52 -0.44
C ASN A 337 -16.49 10.51 -1.51
N GLN A 338 -15.43 11.29 -1.24
CA GLN A 338 -14.84 12.19 -2.23
C GLN A 338 -14.18 11.42 -3.39
N LEU A 339 -13.40 10.39 -3.07
CA LEU A 339 -12.76 9.54 -4.07
C LEU A 339 -13.79 8.81 -4.95
N SER A 340 -14.89 8.32 -4.37
CA SER A 340 -15.94 7.59 -5.11
C SER A 340 -16.59 8.41 -6.22
N THR A 341 -16.57 9.74 -6.13
CA THR A 341 -17.06 10.64 -7.20
C THR A 341 -16.31 10.45 -8.52
N LYS A 342 -15.12 9.84 -8.50
CA LYS A 342 -14.28 9.59 -9.69
C LYS A 342 -14.36 8.14 -10.20
N TRP A 343 -14.94 7.21 -9.44
CA TRP A 343 -14.90 5.76 -9.75
C TRP A 343 -15.57 5.41 -11.08
N SER A 344 -16.73 5.99 -11.38
CA SER A 344 -17.40 5.77 -12.67
C SER A 344 -16.53 6.16 -13.86
N GLY A 345 -15.72 7.21 -13.74
CA GLY A 345 -14.73 7.61 -14.74
C GLY A 345 -13.56 6.64 -14.90
N LEU A 346 -13.39 5.73 -13.95
CA LEU A 346 -12.42 4.62 -13.96
C LEU A 346 -13.10 3.27 -14.23
N GLY A 347 -14.40 3.27 -14.59
CA GLY A 347 -15.15 2.07 -14.95
C GLY A 347 -15.60 1.22 -13.75
N VAL A 348 -15.64 1.80 -12.56
CA VAL A 348 -16.14 1.16 -11.33
C VAL A 348 -17.50 1.76 -10.97
N ASP A 349 -18.50 0.90 -10.78
CA ASP A 349 -19.81 1.32 -10.24
C ASP A 349 -19.71 1.48 -8.71
N PRO A 350 -19.85 2.69 -8.17
CA PRO A 350 -19.75 2.91 -6.73
C PRO A 350 -20.83 2.17 -5.92
N ASN A 351 -21.94 1.74 -6.56
CA ASN A 351 -23.00 0.97 -5.89
C ASN A 351 -22.74 -0.55 -5.92
N ALA A 352 -21.74 -0.99 -6.67
CA ALA A 352 -21.39 -2.41 -6.81
C ALA A 352 -20.19 -2.84 -5.96
N VAL A 353 -19.54 -1.91 -5.27
CA VAL A 353 -18.34 -2.16 -4.47
C VAL A 353 -18.48 -1.60 -3.06
N GLU A 354 -17.72 -2.15 -2.13
CA GLU A 354 -17.56 -1.58 -0.79
C GLU A 354 -16.08 -1.31 -0.53
N VAL A 355 -15.75 -0.09 -0.10
CA VAL A 355 -14.38 0.36 0.16
C VAL A 355 -14.36 1.15 1.46
N PHE A 356 -13.53 0.74 2.41
CA PHE A 356 -13.44 1.33 3.74
C PHE A 356 -12.09 2.00 4.00
N ASP A 357 -11.07 1.68 3.21
CA ASP A 357 -9.74 2.27 3.33
C ASP A 357 -9.08 2.50 1.95
N GLY A 358 -7.88 3.04 1.95
CA GLY A 358 -7.13 3.28 0.72
C GLY A 358 -6.12 2.19 0.37
N SER A 359 -5.71 1.42 1.36
CA SER A 359 -4.62 0.44 1.22
C SER A 359 -5.09 -0.96 0.87
N GLY A 360 -6.35 -1.30 1.18
CA GLY A 360 -6.89 -2.64 1.07
C GLY A 360 -6.57 -3.52 2.28
N MET A 361 -6.23 -2.95 3.43
CA MET A 361 -6.09 -3.67 4.70
C MET A 361 -7.44 -4.04 5.30
N SER A 362 -8.48 -3.26 4.98
CA SER A 362 -9.83 -3.54 5.45
C SER A 362 -10.31 -4.92 5.02
N ARG A 363 -10.73 -5.73 6.00
CA ARG A 363 -11.37 -7.03 5.73
C ARG A 363 -12.80 -6.89 5.20
N LEU A 364 -13.32 -5.67 5.20
CA LEU A 364 -14.67 -5.34 4.74
C LEU A 364 -14.69 -4.86 3.28
N ASP A 365 -13.53 -4.56 2.68
CA ASP A 365 -13.44 -4.19 1.29
C ASP A 365 -13.98 -5.31 0.39
N GLN A 366 -14.85 -4.94 -0.56
CA GLN A 366 -15.47 -5.85 -1.52
C GLN A 366 -15.30 -5.30 -2.93
N PHE A 367 -14.43 -5.93 -3.70
CA PHE A 367 -14.05 -5.51 -5.04
C PHE A 367 -13.86 -6.73 -5.95
N SER A 368 -14.10 -6.60 -7.24
CA SER A 368 -13.97 -7.74 -8.16
C SER A 368 -12.73 -7.66 -9.05
N PRO A 369 -12.24 -8.79 -9.61
CA PRO A 369 -11.24 -8.78 -10.67
C PRO A 369 -11.63 -7.91 -11.88
N ASP A 370 -12.93 -7.91 -12.26
CA ASP A 370 -13.45 -7.07 -13.35
C ASP A 370 -13.29 -5.59 -13.05
N ASP A 371 -13.57 -5.15 -11.82
CA ASP A 371 -13.39 -3.76 -11.41
C ASP A 371 -11.90 -3.35 -11.50
N LEU A 372 -10.98 -4.21 -11.03
CA LEU A 372 -9.54 -3.94 -11.13
C LEU A 372 -9.08 -3.78 -12.58
N THR A 373 -9.53 -4.65 -13.50
CA THR A 373 -9.18 -4.50 -14.92
C THR A 373 -9.85 -3.30 -15.57
N SER A 374 -11.05 -2.91 -15.13
CA SER A 374 -11.72 -1.69 -15.58
C SER A 374 -10.91 -0.45 -15.21
N VAL A 375 -10.41 -0.37 -13.96
CA VAL A 375 -9.48 0.69 -13.53
C VAL A 375 -8.24 0.72 -14.43
N LEU A 376 -7.60 -0.44 -14.67
CA LEU A 376 -6.40 -0.53 -15.51
C LEU A 376 -6.65 -0.04 -16.94
N ILE A 377 -7.76 -0.44 -17.58
CA ILE A 377 -8.12 -0.02 -18.93
C ILE A 377 -8.42 1.49 -18.97
N LYS A 378 -9.26 1.98 -18.06
CA LYS A 378 -9.64 3.39 -18.04
C LYS A 378 -8.51 4.33 -17.66
N ALA A 379 -7.58 3.90 -16.80
CA ALA A 379 -6.37 4.66 -16.49
C ALA A 379 -5.56 4.99 -17.75
N ARG A 380 -5.52 4.11 -18.76
CA ARG A 380 -4.79 4.34 -20.04
C ARG A 380 -5.26 5.57 -20.80
N THR A 381 -6.48 6.02 -20.58
CA THR A 381 -7.04 7.21 -21.24
C THR A 381 -6.73 8.51 -20.50
N LYS A 382 -6.06 8.43 -19.35
CA LYS A 382 -5.82 9.58 -18.47
C LYS A 382 -4.46 10.26 -18.76
N PRO A 383 -4.37 11.59 -18.64
CA PRO A 383 -3.12 12.30 -18.92
C PRO A 383 -1.96 11.95 -17.98
N TRP A 384 -2.27 11.47 -16.78
CA TRP A 384 -1.28 11.02 -15.79
C TRP A 384 -0.84 9.56 -15.95
N PHE A 385 -1.42 8.82 -16.89
CA PHE A 385 -1.23 7.36 -17.02
C PHE A 385 0.24 6.92 -17.09
N SER A 386 1.04 7.56 -17.95
CA SER A 386 2.44 7.15 -18.15
C SER A 386 3.24 7.15 -16.84
N ALA A 387 3.12 8.20 -16.03
CA ALA A 387 3.78 8.30 -14.72
C ALA A 387 3.22 7.28 -13.73
N TRP A 388 1.90 7.09 -13.69
CA TRP A 388 1.25 6.12 -12.81
C TRP A 388 1.63 4.68 -13.16
N GLN A 389 1.64 4.30 -14.45
CA GLN A 389 2.08 2.97 -14.88
C GLN A 389 3.56 2.73 -14.54
N ALA A 390 4.42 3.74 -14.68
CA ALA A 390 5.83 3.66 -14.31
C ALA A 390 6.04 3.45 -12.80
N SER A 391 5.06 3.83 -11.98
CA SER A 391 5.08 3.61 -10.53
C SER A 391 4.71 2.18 -10.11
N LEU A 392 4.20 1.34 -11.02
CA LEU A 392 3.91 -0.05 -10.72
C LEU A 392 5.19 -0.88 -10.57
N PRO A 393 5.22 -1.88 -9.68
CA PRO A 393 6.29 -2.88 -9.63
C PRO A 393 6.52 -3.57 -10.97
N VAL A 394 7.78 -3.83 -11.31
CA VAL A 394 8.17 -4.52 -12.55
C VAL A 394 8.77 -5.88 -12.24
N ALA A 395 8.23 -6.93 -12.85
CA ALA A 395 8.67 -8.31 -12.63
C ALA A 395 10.17 -8.48 -12.84
N GLY A 396 10.85 -9.05 -11.85
CA GLY A 396 12.29 -9.33 -11.87
C GLY A 396 13.20 -8.10 -11.79
N VAL A 397 12.64 -6.87 -11.64
CA VAL A 397 13.37 -5.60 -11.70
C VAL A 397 13.28 -4.81 -10.40
N ASP A 398 12.07 -4.49 -9.95
CA ASP A 398 11.89 -3.59 -8.80
C ASP A 398 10.61 -3.86 -7.99
N GLY A 399 10.50 -3.11 -6.89
CA GLY A 399 9.34 -3.12 -6.01
C GLY A 399 9.05 -4.54 -5.50
N THR A 400 7.77 -4.80 -5.31
CA THR A 400 7.29 -6.07 -4.76
C THR A 400 7.45 -7.26 -5.72
N LEU A 401 7.84 -7.00 -6.96
CA LEU A 401 8.10 -8.02 -7.97
C LEU A 401 9.61 -8.24 -8.25
N VAL A 402 10.50 -7.55 -7.53
CA VAL A 402 11.96 -7.60 -7.76
C VAL A 402 12.52 -9.03 -7.77
N ASN A 403 11.97 -9.92 -6.97
CA ASN A 403 12.41 -11.32 -6.85
C ASN A 403 11.46 -12.32 -7.51
N ARG A 404 10.43 -11.85 -8.24
CA ARG A 404 9.43 -12.69 -8.87
C ARG A 404 9.65 -12.74 -10.40
N MET A 405 9.34 -13.86 -11.00
CA MET A 405 9.35 -14.07 -12.48
C MET A 405 10.71 -13.79 -13.17
N LYS A 406 11.82 -13.81 -12.42
CA LYS A 406 13.18 -13.64 -12.99
C LYS A 406 13.48 -14.71 -14.03
N ASN A 407 14.20 -14.35 -15.08
CA ASN A 407 14.60 -15.25 -16.16
C ASN A 407 13.41 -15.89 -16.92
N THR A 408 12.28 -15.19 -16.98
CA THR A 408 11.09 -15.59 -17.74
C THR A 408 10.69 -14.48 -18.71
N PRO A 409 9.80 -14.73 -19.69
CA PRO A 409 9.25 -13.70 -20.57
C PRO A 409 8.51 -12.54 -19.85
N ALA A 410 8.13 -12.75 -18.60
CA ALA A 410 7.50 -11.73 -17.77
C ALA A 410 8.51 -10.72 -17.19
N ALA A 411 9.80 -11.09 -17.06
CA ALA A 411 10.84 -10.24 -16.50
C ALA A 411 11.03 -8.96 -17.33
N GLY A 412 10.98 -7.79 -16.67
CA GLY A 412 11.04 -6.49 -17.33
C GLY A 412 9.77 -6.09 -18.11
N ASN A 413 8.84 -7.00 -18.28
CA ASN A 413 7.63 -6.86 -19.09
C ASN A 413 6.37 -6.62 -18.22
N VAL A 414 6.08 -7.51 -17.28
CA VAL A 414 4.91 -7.40 -16.41
C VAL A 414 5.08 -6.22 -15.45
N LYS A 415 4.11 -5.30 -15.48
CA LYS A 415 3.99 -4.16 -14.56
C LYS A 415 2.71 -4.34 -13.77
N ALA A 416 2.81 -4.75 -12.52
CA ALA A 416 1.62 -5.16 -11.77
C ALA A 416 1.71 -4.81 -10.29
N LYS A 417 0.56 -4.53 -9.70
CA LYS A 417 0.39 -4.38 -8.25
C LYS A 417 0.09 -5.74 -7.64
N THR A 418 0.74 -6.04 -6.54
CA THR A 418 0.48 -7.21 -5.72
C THR A 418 -0.53 -6.90 -4.63
N GLY A 419 -1.25 -7.89 -4.15
CA GLY A 419 -2.08 -7.84 -2.96
C GLY A 419 -1.78 -9.02 -2.05
N SER A 420 -1.66 -8.81 -0.75
CA SER A 420 -1.47 -9.88 0.23
C SER A 420 -2.07 -9.49 1.57
N LEU A 421 -2.90 -10.37 2.12
CA LEU A 421 -3.37 -10.40 3.51
C LEU A 421 -3.39 -11.86 3.95
N SER A 422 -3.57 -12.11 5.24
CA SER A 422 -3.81 -13.49 5.73
C SER A 422 -5.01 -14.09 5.01
N GLY A 423 -4.78 -15.16 4.23
CA GLY A 423 -5.82 -15.81 3.43
C GLY A 423 -6.14 -15.14 2.08
N VAL A 424 -5.44 -14.07 1.68
CA VAL A 424 -5.67 -13.36 0.41
C VAL A 424 -4.36 -13.19 -0.34
N SER A 425 -4.39 -13.44 -1.65
CA SER A 425 -3.28 -13.14 -2.57
C SER A 425 -3.83 -12.62 -3.90
N GLY A 426 -3.15 -11.66 -4.52
CA GLY A 426 -3.58 -11.12 -5.80
C GLY A 426 -2.49 -10.41 -6.58
N LEU A 427 -2.69 -10.37 -7.90
CA LEU A 427 -1.82 -9.66 -8.84
C LEU A 427 -2.67 -9.07 -9.95
N ALA A 428 -2.57 -7.76 -10.18
CA ALA A 428 -3.30 -7.08 -11.23
C ALA A 428 -2.42 -6.04 -11.94
N GLY A 429 -2.46 -6.00 -13.27
CA GLY A 429 -1.61 -5.10 -14.03
C GLY A 429 -1.59 -5.32 -15.53
N TYR A 430 -0.49 -4.97 -16.13
CA TYR A 430 -0.24 -4.96 -17.58
C TYR A 430 0.82 -5.98 -17.96
N VAL A 431 0.65 -6.59 -19.13
CA VAL A 431 1.63 -7.48 -19.76
C VAL A 431 1.56 -7.33 -21.27
N LYS A 432 2.71 -7.30 -21.93
CA LYS A 432 2.79 -7.42 -23.38
C LYS A 432 3.06 -8.88 -23.74
N THR A 433 2.26 -9.46 -24.63
CA THR A 433 2.48 -10.82 -25.12
C THR A 433 3.67 -10.90 -26.06
N ALA A 434 4.20 -12.11 -26.30
CA ALA A 434 5.25 -12.33 -27.29
C ALA A 434 4.78 -11.99 -28.73
N ALA A 435 3.46 -12.08 -29.00
CA ALA A 435 2.85 -11.61 -30.24
C ALA A 435 2.68 -10.07 -30.32
N GLY A 436 3.07 -9.33 -29.28
CA GLY A 436 3.00 -7.86 -29.26
C GLY A 436 1.66 -7.27 -28.79
N ARG A 437 0.68 -8.08 -28.36
CA ARG A 437 -0.60 -7.59 -27.79
C ARG A 437 -0.36 -7.03 -26.40
N ASP A 438 -1.00 -5.90 -26.11
CA ASP A 438 -1.07 -5.36 -24.76
C ASP A 438 -2.29 -5.94 -24.04
N LEU A 439 -2.07 -6.60 -22.90
CA LEU A 439 -3.11 -7.17 -22.06
C LEU A 439 -3.17 -6.48 -20.71
N VAL A 440 -4.37 -6.45 -20.11
CA VAL A 440 -4.58 -6.23 -18.69
C VAL A 440 -5.09 -7.52 -18.08
N PHE A 441 -4.68 -7.79 -16.84
CA PHE A 441 -5.15 -8.95 -16.11
C PHE A 441 -5.32 -8.65 -14.62
N SER A 442 -6.19 -9.43 -13.98
CA SER A 442 -6.35 -9.43 -12.52
C SER A 442 -6.63 -10.85 -12.06
N VAL A 443 -5.80 -11.37 -11.17
CA VAL A 443 -6.05 -12.59 -10.41
C VAL A 443 -6.19 -12.23 -8.94
N VAL A 444 -7.29 -12.68 -8.31
CA VAL A 444 -7.59 -12.49 -6.88
C VAL A 444 -7.93 -13.84 -6.29
N GLN A 445 -7.24 -14.19 -5.21
CA GLN A 445 -7.35 -15.47 -4.53
C GLN A 445 -7.71 -15.20 -3.07
N ASN A 446 -8.84 -15.72 -2.62
CA ASN A 446 -9.29 -15.64 -1.23
C ASN A 446 -9.36 -17.05 -0.62
N ASN A 447 -9.34 -17.14 0.70
CA ASN A 447 -9.33 -18.40 1.45
C ASN A 447 -8.12 -19.29 1.11
N VAL A 448 -7.01 -18.69 0.68
CA VAL A 448 -5.76 -19.44 0.44
C VAL A 448 -5.04 -19.76 1.74
N LEU A 449 -4.42 -20.93 1.77
CA LEU A 449 -3.59 -21.32 2.91
C LEU A 449 -2.18 -20.74 2.71
N LEU A 450 -1.63 -20.10 3.75
CA LEU A 450 -0.32 -19.42 3.73
C LEU A 450 0.83 -20.32 3.24
N PHE A 451 0.72 -21.66 3.49
CA PHE A 451 1.76 -22.63 3.13
C PHE A 451 1.72 -23.07 1.66
N ASN A 452 0.64 -22.76 0.94
CA ASN A 452 0.44 -23.25 -0.43
C ASN A 452 1.09 -22.37 -1.49
N ASN A 453 1.79 -21.30 -1.10
CA ASN A 453 2.45 -20.36 -1.99
C ASN A 453 1.57 -19.88 -3.18
N PRO A 454 0.43 -19.22 -2.93
CA PRO A 454 -0.49 -18.77 -3.99
C PRO A 454 0.18 -17.82 -4.99
N LYS A 455 1.27 -17.14 -4.61
CA LYS A 455 2.05 -16.25 -5.48
C LYS A 455 2.69 -17.00 -6.66
N ASN A 456 2.98 -18.28 -6.52
CA ASN A 456 3.48 -19.09 -7.64
C ASN A 456 2.43 -19.25 -8.75
N VAL A 457 1.16 -19.37 -8.39
CA VAL A 457 0.06 -19.41 -9.36
C VAL A 457 -0.06 -18.10 -10.12
N GLU A 458 0.02 -16.96 -9.40
CA GLU A 458 0.04 -15.63 -10.04
C GLU A 458 1.20 -15.49 -11.02
N ASP A 459 2.40 -15.91 -10.63
CA ASP A 459 3.60 -15.85 -11.47
C ASP A 459 3.42 -16.69 -12.74
N ARG A 460 2.90 -17.92 -12.63
CA ARG A 460 2.64 -18.79 -13.76
C ARG A 460 1.61 -18.20 -14.72
N ILE A 461 0.54 -17.58 -14.22
CA ILE A 461 -0.44 -16.86 -15.04
C ILE A 461 0.26 -15.73 -15.80
N ALA A 462 0.99 -14.85 -15.11
CA ALA A 462 1.64 -13.71 -15.73
C ALA A 462 2.71 -14.12 -16.76
N VAL A 463 3.49 -15.18 -16.47
CA VAL A 463 4.48 -15.74 -17.40
C VAL A 463 3.79 -16.33 -18.61
N ARG A 464 2.68 -17.07 -18.45
CA ARG A 464 1.91 -17.64 -19.56
C ARG A 464 1.35 -16.54 -20.48
N LEU A 465 0.82 -15.47 -19.89
CA LEU A 465 0.33 -14.31 -20.66
C LEU A 465 1.47 -13.63 -21.44
N ALA A 466 2.62 -13.44 -20.81
CA ALA A 466 3.79 -12.86 -21.47
C ALA A 466 4.30 -13.72 -22.64
N SER A 467 4.13 -15.04 -22.56
CA SER A 467 4.58 -16.02 -23.57
C SER A 467 3.59 -16.21 -24.73
N GLU A 468 2.38 -15.63 -24.64
CA GLU A 468 1.31 -15.84 -25.64
C GLU A 468 1.74 -15.40 -27.03
N GLY A 469 1.56 -16.29 -28.02
CA GLY A 469 1.94 -16.08 -29.43
C GLY A 469 3.44 -16.25 -29.73
N GLY A 470 4.24 -16.67 -28.75
CA GLY A 470 5.63 -17.06 -28.92
C GLY A 470 5.80 -18.59 -28.99
N SER A 471 7.02 -19.07 -29.28
CA SER A 471 7.37 -20.47 -29.11
C SER A 471 7.36 -20.80 -27.62
N VAL A 472 6.37 -21.60 -27.18
CA VAL A 472 6.25 -22.00 -25.77
C VAL A 472 7.38 -22.95 -25.41
N SER A 473 8.35 -22.49 -24.62
CA SER A 473 9.33 -23.41 -24.04
C SER A 473 8.66 -24.27 -22.96
N PRO A 474 8.86 -25.59 -22.90
CA PRO A 474 8.33 -26.46 -21.85
C PRO A 474 8.67 -26.04 -20.43
N GLN A 475 9.64 -25.13 -20.25
CA GLN A 475 10.03 -24.56 -18.95
C GLN A 475 8.99 -23.62 -18.34
N VAL A 476 7.96 -23.19 -19.09
CA VAL A 476 6.85 -22.38 -18.53
C VAL A 476 6.05 -23.14 -17.46
N GLN A 477 6.13 -24.48 -17.43
CA GLN A 477 5.49 -25.29 -16.39
C GLN A 477 6.25 -25.32 -15.06
N SER A 478 7.50 -24.87 -15.02
CA SER A 478 8.31 -24.86 -13.80
C SER A 478 8.96 -23.49 -13.59
N VAL A 479 8.19 -22.53 -13.05
CA VAL A 479 8.82 -21.41 -12.36
C VAL A 479 9.59 -22.02 -11.18
N PRO A 480 10.91 -21.77 -11.02
CA PRO A 480 11.69 -22.37 -9.94
C PRO A 480 10.97 -22.12 -8.61
N GLN A 481 10.58 -23.19 -7.93
CA GLN A 481 9.98 -23.07 -6.61
C GLN A 481 11.01 -22.38 -5.71
N GLN A 482 10.67 -21.22 -5.16
CA GLN A 482 11.40 -20.72 -4.00
C GLN A 482 11.42 -21.87 -2.99
N ARG A 483 12.61 -22.22 -2.48
CA ARG A 483 12.81 -23.34 -1.57
C ARG A 483 11.68 -23.34 -0.54
N LYS A 484 10.95 -24.47 -0.45
CA LYS A 484 10.03 -24.68 0.69
C LYS A 484 10.83 -24.41 1.95
N ALA A 485 10.38 -23.46 2.73
CA ALA A 485 10.83 -23.40 4.12
C ALA A 485 10.61 -24.79 4.72
N PRO A 486 11.58 -25.36 5.46
CA PRO A 486 11.40 -26.64 6.11
C PRO A 486 10.09 -26.61 6.86
N ALA A 487 9.35 -27.72 6.87
CA ALA A 487 8.13 -27.87 7.63
C ALA A 487 8.47 -27.63 9.14
N GLN A 488 8.43 -26.37 9.55
CA GLN A 488 8.66 -25.99 10.93
C GLN A 488 7.42 -26.38 11.72
N ASP A 489 7.67 -26.97 12.87
CA ASP A 489 6.65 -27.36 13.85
C ASP A 489 5.75 -26.13 14.13
N ARG A 490 4.48 -26.17 13.73
CA ARG A 490 3.52 -25.04 13.78
C ARG A 490 3.41 -24.39 15.16
N ALA A 491 3.79 -25.13 16.22
CA ALA A 491 3.78 -24.66 17.59
C ALA A 491 4.98 -23.75 17.95
N LYS A 492 6.02 -23.68 17.10
CA LYS A 492 7.27 -22.96 17.39
C LYS A 492 7.54 -21.74 16.51
N VAL A 493 6.62 -21.43 15.59
CA VAL A 493 6.76 -20.22 14.75
C VAL A 493 6.32 -19.01 15.59
N PRO A 494 7.21 -18.06 15.92
CA PRO A 494 6.80 -16.83 16.58
C PRO A 494 5.69 -16.13 15.81
N ALA A 495 4.77 -15.45 16.50
CA ALA A 495 3.65 -14.74 15.87
C ALA A 495 4.13 -13.82 14.72
N GLN A 496 5.27 -13.18 14.88
CA GLN A 496 5.91 -12.30 13.90
C GLN A 496 6.25 -13.00 12.57
N GLN A 497 6.64 -14.28 12.56
CA GLN A 497 6.87 -15.03 11.32
C GLN A 497 5.58 -15.47 10.63
N ARG A 498 4.44 -15.44 11.30
CA ARG A 498 3.14 -15.73 10.67
C ARG A 498 2.62 -14.56 9.84
N PHE A 499 3.06 -13.35 10.12
CA PHE A 499 2.64 -12.11 9.47
C PHE A 499 3.63 -11.58 8.43
N ASP A 500 4.82 -12.20 8.31
CA ASP A 500 5.88 -11.83 7.34
C ASP A 500 5.47 -11.96 5.86
N VAL A 501 4.22 -12.28 5.57
CA VAL A 501 3.74 -12.38 4.18
C VAL A 501 3.79 -11.02 3.48
N GLU A 502 3.63 -9.92 4.20
CA GLU A 502 3.83 -8.58 3.62
C GLU A 502 5.25 -8.02 3.83
N CYS A 503 5.96 -8.48 4.84
CA CYS A 503 7.34 -8.05 5.12
C CYS A 503 8.41 -8.77 4.28
N SER A 504 8.11 -9.91 3.66
CA SER A 504 9.07 -10.72 2.88
C SER A 504 9.67 -10.00 1.65
N TRP A 505 9.21 -8.82 1.35
CA TRP A 505 9.68 -8.02 0.23
C TRP A 505 10.65 -6.89 0.63
N ILE A 506 10.66 -6.49 1.89
CA ILE A 506 11.53 -5.40 2.35
C ILE A 506 12.95 -5.92 2.62
N GLY A 507 13.18 -7.25 2.53
CA GLY A 507 14.51 -7.86 2.73
C GLY A 507 15.13 -7.65 4.13
N THR A 508 14.39 -7.05 5.05
CA THR A 508 14.82 -6.62 6.37
C THR A 508 13.64 -6.48 7.33
N CYS A 509 12.77 -7.49 7.41
CA CYS A 509 11.91 -7.62 8.59
C CYS A 509 12.60 -8.47 9.63
#